data_9671bac6328f2019c6b94c9867106fa2
#
_entry.id   9671bac6328f2019c6b94c9867106fa2
#
_cell.length_a   1.000
_cell.length_b   1.000
_cell.length_c   1.000
_cell.angle_alpha   90.00
_cell.angle_beta   90.00
_cell.angle_gamma   90.00
#
_symmetry.space_group_name_H-M   'P 1'
#
loop_
_entity.id
_entity.type
_entity.pdbx_description
1 polymer ?
#
loop_
_entity_poly.entity_id
_entity_poly.type
_entity_poly.pdbx_seq_one_letter_code
_entity_poly.pdbx_strand_id
1 'polypeptide(L)'
;MRRHEVRFAVDAPRHRVWRAFHPRVPPPTGSRRVFEYDGGRIEIIREGDEHGEGLVRTCEFPVPRWLGSGGVARSWEVVTEVRPDEFASYEAVGKPLWSRATGSHELTDLPDGRTGLTFVETYDAFNPVLRTLFEARVHAFISRRNEQTYEALLARLGRVERLS
;
A
#
# COMPACT_ATOMS: atom_id res chain seq x y z
N MET A 1 8.71 -12.84 10.39
CA MET A 1 7.72 -12.05 9.64
C MET A 1 6.90 -11.22 10.61
N ARG A 2 6.86 -9.91 10.44
CA ARG A 2 6.06 -9.00 11.25
C ARG A 2 4.76 -8.69 10.53
N ARG A 3 3.66 -8.60 11.31
CA ARG A 3 2.33 -8.26 10.80
C ARG A 3 1.87 -6.96 11.44
N HIS A 4 1.30 -6.11 10.64
CA HIS A 4 0.63 -4.89 11.04
C HIS A 4 -0.79 -4.91 10.48
N GLU A 5 -1.75 -4.45 11.27
CA GLU A 5 -3.15 -4.34 10.88
C GLU A 5 -3.70 -3.02 11.39
N VAL A 6 -4.38 -2.31 10.53
CA VAL A 6 -5.13 -1.10 10.89
C VAL A 6 -6.51 -1.13 10.26
N ARG A 7 -7.49 -0.62 11.00
CA ARG A 7 -8.89 -0.57 10.58
C ARG A 7 -9.41 0.84 10.65
N PHE A 8 -10.18 1.22 9.63
CA PHE A 8 -10.85 2.52 9.56
C PHE A 8 -12.34 2.33 9.28
N ALA A 9 -13.17 3.21 9.84
CA ALA A 9 -14.52 3.46 9.37
C ALA A 9 -14.55 4.80 8.63
N VAL A 10 -15.13 4.82 7.44
CA VAL A 10 -15.14 5.99 6.55
C VAL A 10 -16.57 6.34 6.19
N ASP A 11 -16.93 7.59 6.36
CA ASP A 11 -18.25 8.12 5.95
C ASP A 11 -18.27 8.37 4.42
N ALA A 12 -18.20 7.29 3.68
CA ALA A 12 -18.25 7.29 2.24
C ALA A 12 -18.69 5.90 1.74
N PRO A 13 -19.39 5.79 0.60
CA PRO A 13 -19.80 4.50 0.05
C PRO A 13 -18.58 3.70 -0.46
N ARG A 14 -18.65 2.38 -0.32
CA ARG A 14 -17.57 1.42 -0.60
C ARG A 14 -16.89 1.61 -1.96
N HIS A 15 -17.68 1.80 -3.01
CA HIS A 15 -17.12 2.03 -4.35
C HIS A 15 -16.28 3.32 -4.47
N ARG A 16 -16.54 4.34 -3.64
CA ARG A 16 -15.73 5.58 -3.61
C ARG A 16 -14.42 5.34 -2.87
N VAL A 17 -14.47 4.60 -1.75
CA VAL A 17 -13.27 4.19 -1.02
C VAL A 17 -12.40 3.33 -1.91
N TRP A 18 -12.96 2.32 -2.59
CA TRP A 18 -12.25 1.49 -3.55
C TRP A 18 -11.52 2.29 -4.62
N ARG A 19 -12.22 3.23 -5.27
CA ARG A 19 -11.61 4.06 -6.33
C ARG A 19 -10.45 4.93 -5.84
N ALA A 20 -10.43 5.31 -4.57
CA ALA A 20 -9.33 6.10 -4.01
C ALA A 20 -8.03 5.29 -3.89
N PHE A 21 -8.13 3.99 -3.60
CA PHE A 21 -6.97 3.10 -3.52
C PHE A 21 -6.62 2.46 -4.87
N HIS A 22 -7.62 2.27 -5.73
CA HIS A 22 -7.49 1.61 -7.03
C HIS A 22 -7.98 2.55 -8.14
N PRO A 23 -7.34 3.70 -8.36
CA PRO A 23 -7.75 4.62 -9.41
C PRO A 23 -7.64 3.92 -10.76
N ARG A 24 -8.71 3.91 -11.52
CA ARG A 24 -8.67 3.53 -12.94
C ARG A 24 -7.87 4.62 -13.66
N VAL A 25 -6.63 4.31 -13.95
CA VAL A 25 -5.81 5.19 -14.76
C VAL A 25 -6.09 4.83 -16.21
N PRO A 26 -6.67 5.74 -17.02
CA PRO A 26 -6.83 5.49 -18.43
C PRO A 26 -5.45 5.21 -19.04
N PRO A 27 -5.31 4.23 -19.97
CA PRO A 27 -4.05 3.96 -20.63
C PRO A 27 -3.55 5.24 -21.28
N PRO A 28 -2.35 5.74 -20.95
CA PRO A 28 -1.76 6.78 -21.74
C PRO A 28 -1.47 6.19 -23.11
N THR A 29 -1.89 6.86 -24.16
CA THR A 29 -1.41 6.58 -25.49
C THR A 29 0.10 6.80 -25.51
N GLY A 30 0.87 5.73 -25.34
CA GLY A 30 2.25 5.69 -25.83
C GLY A 30 3.40 5.92 -24.86
N SER A 31 3.31 5.82 -23.52
CA SER A 31 4.51 5.89 -22.69
C SER A 31 4.32 5.33 -21.27
N ARG A 32 5.44 5.09 -20.57
CA ARG A 32 5.50 4.63 -19.19
C ARG A 32 4.53 5.39 -18.31
N ARG A 33 3.71 4.67 -17.55
CA ARG A 33 2.81 5.26 -16.57
C ARG A 33 3.58 5.55 -15.29
N VAL A 34 3.90 6.80 -15.10
CA VAL A 34 4.61 7.29 -13.92
C VAL A 34 3.67 8.22 -13.15
N PHE A 35 3.53 7.97 -11.86
CA PHE A 35 2.75 8.78 -10.93
C PHE A 35 3.65 9.29 -9.83
N GLU A 36 3.56 10.58 -9.51
CA GLU A 36 4.21 11.18 -8.37
C GLU A 36 3.18 11.46 -7.27
N TYR A 37 3.50 11.11 -6.03
CA TYR A 37 2.63 11.35 -4.88
C TYR A 37 3.46 11.55 -3.62
N ASP A 38 3.19 12.60 -2.88
CA ASP A 38 3.78 12.89 -1.56
C ASP A 38 5.30 12.62 -1.47
N GLY A 39 6.05 13.07 -2.48
CA GLY A 39 7.49 12.84 -2.62
C GLY A 39 7.89 11.42 -3.03
N GLY A 40 6.92 10.56 -3.33
CA GLY A 40 7.13 9.22 -3.88
C GLY A 40 6.81 9.15 -5.38
N ARG A 41 7.17 8.02 -5.98
CA ARG A 41 6.97 7.75 -7.41
C ARG A 41 6.52 6.31 -7.59
N ILE A 42 5.46 6.12 -8.37
CA ILE A 42 5.02 4.80 -8.84
C ILE A 42 5.20 4.76 -10.36
N GLU A 43 5.78 3.68 -10.86
CA GLU A 43 5.89 3.40 -12.28
C GLU A 43 5.25 2.05 -12.59
N ILE A 44 4.22 2.01 -13.45
CA ILE A 44 3.59 0.78 -13.90
C ILE A 44 4.47 0.17 -14.99
N ILE A 45 4.98 -1.03 -14.72
CA ILE A 45 5.86 -1.78 -15.62
C ILE A 45 5.04 -2.69 -16.52
N ARG A 46 3.99 -3.30 -15.96
CA ARG A 46 3.08 -4.20 -16.66
C ARG A 46 1.66 -3.97 -16.18
N GLU A 47 0.73 -3.88 -17.11
CA GLU A 47 -0.70 -3.84 -16.81
C GLU A 47 -1.19 -5.16 -16.21
N GLY A 48 -2.18 -5.07 -15.34
CA GLY A 48 -2.98 -6.21 -14.93
C GLY A 48 -4.12 -6.51 -15.92
N ASP A 49 -5.01 -7.37 -15.50
CA ASP A 49 -6.28 -7.61 -16.18
C ASP A 49 -7.25 -6.39 -16.05
N GLU A 50 -8.49 -6.55 -16.45
CA GLU A 50 -9.51 -5.50 -16.39
C GLU A 50 -9.80 -4.98 -14.96
N HIS A 51 -9.44 -5.75 -13.94
CA HIS A 51 -9.57 -5.40 -12.53
C HIS A 51 -8.25 -4.96 -11.90
N GLY A 52 -7.12 -5.14 -12.60
CA GLY A 52 -5.78 -4.81 -12.13
C GLY A 52 -5.02 -5.97 -11.50
N GLU A 53 -5.56 -7.20 -11.51
CA GLU A 53 -4.83 -8.39 -11.06
C GLU A 53 -3.67 -8.69 -12.03
N GLY A 54 -2.50 -9.03 -11.49
CA GLY A 54 -1.28 -9.23 -12.27
C GLY A 54 -0.55 -7.94 -12.66
N LEU A 55 -1.03 -6.76 -12.24
CA LEU A 55 -0.32 -5.50 -12.41
C LEU A 55 1.03 -5.55 -11.70
N VAL A 56 2.10 -5.14 -12.42
CA VAL A 56 3.44 -5.02 -11.86
C VAL A 56 3.85 -3.56 -11.87
N ARG A 57 4.32 -3.07 -10.72
CA ARG A 57 4.78 -1.68 -10.55
C ARG A 57 6.06 -1.60 -9.74
N THR A 58 6.80 -0.52 -9.93
CA THR A 58 7.84 -0.09 -9.00
C THR A 58 7.34 1.09 -8.18
N CYS A 59 7.69 1.09 -6.90
CA CYS A 59 7.37 2.17 -5.98
C CYS A 59 8.65 2.72 -5.39
N GLU A 60 8.79 4.04 -5.41
CA GLU A 60 9.88 4.76 -4.73
C GLU A 60 9.28 5.76 -3.75
N PHE A 61 9.82 5.83 -2.55
CA PHE A 61 9.41 6.82 -1.56
C PHE A 61 10.57 7.23 -0.64
N PRO A 62 10.60 8.48 -0.14
CA PRO A 62 11.66 8.97 0.72
C PRO A 62 11.63 8.24 2.07
N VAL A 63 12.80 7.85 2.53
CA VAL A 63 13.04 7.25 3.84
C VAL A 63 14.22 7.92 4.52
N PRO A 64 14.32 7.87 5.85
CA PRO A 64 15.49 8.36 6.55
C PRO A 64 16.78 7.69 6.08
N ARG A 65 17.86 8.47 5.92
CA ARG A 65 19.15 7.96 5.44
C ARG A 65 19.76 6.85 6.29
N TRP A 66 19.39 6.81 7.59
CA TRP A 66 19.87 5.74 8.49
C TRP A 66 19.36 4.34 8.12
N LEU A 67 18.34 4.23 7.23
CA LEU A 67 17.89 2.95 6.68
C LEU A 67 18.82 2.38 5.59
N GLY A 68 19.91 3.05 5.28
CA GLY A 68 20.95 2.50 4.39
C GLY A 68 20.59 2.46 2.91
N SER A 69 19.47 3.05 2.49
CA SER A 69 18.98 3.03 1.09
C SER A 69 19.32 4.31 0.30
N GLY A 70 20.26 5.11 0.80
CA GLY A 70 20.55 6.43 0.19
C GLY A 70 19.41 7.45 0.35
N GLY A 71 18.50 7.21 1.29
CA GLY A 71 17.33 8.07 1.54
C GLY A 71 16.11 7.76 0.68
N VAL A 72 16.13 6.64 -0.08
CA VAL A 72 15.00 6.21 -0.92
C VAL A 72 14.73 4.73 -0.71
N ALA A 73 13.50 4.37 -0.39
CA ALA A 73 13.03 3.00 -0.47
C ALA A 73 12.52 2.71 -1.90
N ARG A 74 12.78 1.51 -2.36
CA ARG A 74 12.35 1.02 -3.67
C ARG A 74 11.78 -0.37 -3.54
N SER A 75 10.62 -0.60 -4.13
CA SER A 75 10.01 -1.93 -4.20
C SER A 75 9.55 -2.24 -5.62
N TRP A 76 9.53 -3.54 -5.91
CA TRP A 76 8.79 -4.13 -7.01
C TRP A 76 7.57 -4.78 -6.41
N GLU A 77 6.42 -4.49 -6.95
CA GLU A 77 5.15 -4.97 -6.42
C GLU A 77 4.34 -5.63 -7.52
N VAL A 78 3.69 -6.73 -7.17
CA VAL A 78 2.71 -7.41 -8.03
C VAL A 78 1.39 -7.49 -7.30
N VAL A 79 0.32 -7.07 -7.94
CA VAL A 79 -1.06 -7.27 -7.44
C VAL A 79 -1.44 -8.72 -7.68
N THR A 80 -1.76 -9.44 -6.60
CA THR A 80 -1.93 -10.90 -6.63
C THR A 80 -3.37 -11.36 -6.67
N GLU A 81 -4.30 -10.55 -6.13
CA GLU A 81 -5.73 -10.84 -6.15
C GLU A 81 -6.52 -9.53 -6.15
N VAL A 82 -7.59 -9.46 -6.94
CA VAL A 82 -8.51 -8.33 -6.95
C VAL A 82 -9.96 -8.82 -7.01
N ARG A 83 -10.75 -8.42 -6.02
CA ARG A 83 -12.21 -8.50 -6.04
C ARG A 83 -12.73 -7.06 -5.98
N PRO A 84 -13.25 -6.51 -7.09
CA PRO A 84 -13.68 -5.12 -7.15
C PRO A 84 -14.61 -4.72 -6.02
N ASP A 85 -14.38 -3.55 -5.44
CA ASP A 85 -15.10 -2.98 -4.31
C ASP A 85 -15.01 -3.77 -2.99
N GLU A 86 -14.24 -4.86 -2.94
CA GLU A 86 -14.16 -5.73 -1.76
C GLU A 86 -12.72 -5.95 -1.28
N PHE A 87 -11.84 -6.41 -2.15
CA PHE A 87 -10.53 -6.89 -1.72
C PHE A 87 -9.46 -6.67 -2.80
N ALA A 88 -8.26 -6.32 -2.36
CA ALA A 88 -7.07 -6.41 -3.17
C ALA A 88 -5.87 -6.81 -2.31
N SER A 89 -4.96 -7.59 -2.90
CA SER A 89 -3.69 -7.95 -2.27
C SER A 89 -2.52 -7.75 -3.22
N TYR A 90 -1.33 -7.59 -2.62
CA TYR A 90 -0.09 -7.48 -3.38
C TYR A 90 1.07 -8.14 -2.64
N GLU A 91 2.05 -8.55 -3.40
CA GLU A 91 3.36 -8.94 -2.90
C GLU A 91 4.41 -7.94 -3.38
N ALA A 92 5.39 -7.66 -2.53
CA ALA A 92 6.47 -6.73 -2.82
C ALA A 92 7.83 -7.29 -2.42
N VAL A 93 8.86 -6.94 -3.20
CA VAL A 93 10.26 -7.24 -2.91
C VAL A 93 11.06 -5.95 -3.10
N GLY A 94 11.89 -5.60 -2.14
CA GLY A 94 12.62 -4.35 -2.27
C GLY A 94 13.61 -4.02 -1.18
N LYS A 95 14.06 -2.79 -1.24
CA LYS A 95 14.94 -2.12 -0.27
C LYS A 95 14.11 -1.15 0.58
N PRO A 96 14.49 -0.82 1.80
CA PRO A 96 15.71 -1.22 2.50
C PRO A 96 15.72 -2.69 2.91
N LEU A 97 16.90 -3.15 3.29
CA LEU A 97 17.16 -4.47 3.90
C LEU A 97 16.86 -5.68 3.00
N TRP A 98 16.68 -5.53 1.68
CA TRP A 98 16.29 -6.65 0.82
C TRP A 98 15.20 -7.48 1.51
N SER A 99 13.99 -7.00 1.41
CA SER A 99 12.85 -7.52 2.13
C SER A 99 11.75 -7.99 1.21
N ARG A 100 10.90 -8.84 1.76
CA ARG A 100 9.60 -9.19 1.20
C ARG A 100 8.52 -8.55 2.06
N ALA A 101 7.51 -8.01 1.42
CA ALA A 101 6.31 -7.52 2.06
C ALA A 101 5.08 -8.11 1.35
N THR A 102 3.98 -8.24 2.08
CA THR A 102 2.66 -8.46 1.49
C THR A 102 1.72 -7.42 2.06
N GLY A 103 0.74 -7.01 1.30
CA GLY A 103 -0.31 -6.14 1.80
C GLY A 103 -1.65 -6.53 1.22
N SER A 104 -2.71 -6.23 1.97
CA SER A 104 -4.09 -6.40 1.50
C SER A 104 -4.99 -5.32 2.04
N HIS A 105 -6.01 -4.98 1.25
CA HIS A 105 -7.10 -4.10 1.63
C HIS A 105 -8.40 -4.90 1.55
N GLU A 106 -9.21 -4.85 2.59
CA GLU A 106 -10.55 -5.44 2.60
C GLU A 106 -11.55 -4.35 2.95
N LEU A 107 -12.60 -4.24 2.15
CA LEU A 107 -13.68 -3.28 2.31
C LEU A 107 -14.97 -4.01 2.68
N THR A 108 -15.66 -3.52 3.72
CA THR A 108 -16.93 -4.06 4.20
C THR A 108 -17.94 -2.95 4.42
N ASP A 109 -19.21 -3.25 4.27
CA ASP A 109 -20.27 -2.33 4.67
C ASP A 109 -20.50 -2.45 6.17
N LEU A 110 -20.49 -1.33 6.88
CA LEU A 110 -20.80 -1.27 8.31
C LEU A 110 -22.30 -1.06 8.54
N PRO A 111 -22.85 -1.51 9.70
CA PRO A 111 -24.29 -1.41 9.99
C PRO A 111 -24.84 0.02 9.99
N ASP A 112 -24.01 1.02 10.20
CA ASP A 112 -24.35 2.44 10.20
C ASP A 112 -24.24 3.10 8.82
N GLY A 113 -24.03 2.30 7.75
CA GLY A 113 -23.93 2.78 6.36
C GLY A 113 -22.57 3.31 5.97
N ARG A 114 -21.59 3.29 6.87
CA ARG A 114 -20.19 3.62 6.57
C ARG A 114 -19.48 2.44 5.92
N THR A 115 -18.31 2.70 5.38
CA THR A 115 -17.42 1.66 4.85
C THR A 115 -16.33 1.36 5.87
N GLY A 116 -16.19 0.07 6.22
CA GLY A 116 -15.03 -0.45 6.93
C GLY A 116 -13.89 -0.74 5.95
N LEU A 117 -12.69 -0.28 6.27
CA LEU A 117 -11.46 -0.66 5.57
C LEU A 117 -10.54 -1.34 6.56
N THR A 118 -10.15 -2.57 6.27
CA THR A 118 -9.07 -3.29 6.96
C THR A 118 -7.86 -3.35 6.05
N PHE A 119 -6.73 -2.82 6.51
CA PHE A 119 -5.44 -2.94 5.86
C PHE A 119 -4.54 -3.86 6.67
N VAL A 120 -3.97 -4.86 6.01
CA VAL A 120 -3.02 -5.80 6.60
C VAL A 120 -1.72 -5.76 5.83
N GLU A 121 -0.61 -5.66 6.53
CA GLU A 121 0.72 -5.63 5.97
C GLU A 121 1.62 -6.63 6.72
N THR A 122 2.46 -7.35 5.97
CA THR A 122 3.52 -8.16 6.56
C THR A 122 4.86 -7.75 6.00
N TYR A 123 5.91 -7.94 6.79
CA TYR A 123 7.26 -7.56 6.42
C TYR A 123 8.27 -8.60 6.92
N ASP A 124 9.20 -8.99 6.06
CA ASP A 124 10.24 -9.96 6.35
C ASP A 124 11.56 -9.58 5.66
N ALA A 125 12.64 -9.42 6.43
CA ALA A 125 13.96 -9.16 5.89
C ALA A 125 14.67 -10.47 5.54
N PHE A 126 15.26 -10.56 4.36
CA PHE A 126 15.94 -11.78 3.91
C PHE A 126 17.23 -12.06 4.71
N ASN A 127 17.98 -11.01 5.04
CA ASN A 127 19.23 -11.16 5.77
C ASN A 127 18.97 -11.36 7.27
N PRO A 128 19.40 -12.47 7.90
CA PRO A 128 19.15 -12.76 9.33
C PRO A 128 19.71 -11.70 10.28
N VAL A 129 20.87 -11.13 9.98
CA VAL A 129 21.49 -10.08 10.80
C VAL A 129 20.67 -8.81 10.76
N LEU A 130 20.27 -8.37 9.56
CA LEU A 130 19.43 -7.20 9.39
C LEU A 130 18.04 -7.41 9.98
N ARG A 131 17.47 -8.63 9.88
CA ARG A 131 16.23 -9.03 10.53
C ARG A 131 16.29 -8.80 12.04
N THR A 132 17.33 -9.27 12.69
CA THR A 132 17.48 -9.17 14.14
C THR A 132 17.67 -7.72 14.61
N LEU A 133 18.49 -6.95 13.89
CA LEU A 133 18.91 -5.61 14.35
C LEU A 133 17.94 -4.50 13.93
N PHE A 134 17.35 -4.59 12.75
CA PHE A 134 16.66 -3.46 12.11
C PHE A 134 15.21 -3.71 11.71
N GLU A 135 14.79 -4.95 11.45
CA GLU A 135 13.45 -5.25 10.92
C GLU A 135 12.33 -4.61 11.74
N ALA A 136 12.42 -4.66 13.07
CA ALA A 136 11.40 -4.08 13.95
C ALA A 136 11.23 -2.57 13.74
N ARG A 137 12.34 -1.84 13.62
CA ARG A 137 12.33 -0.39 13.46
C ARG A 137 11.87 0.02 12.07
N VAL A 138 12.32 -0.72 11.05
CA VAL A 138 11.92 -0.47 9.65
C VAL A 138 10.44 -0.74 9.48
N HIS A 139 9.95 -1.88 9.98
CA HIS A 139 8.54 -2.21 9.93
C HIS A 139 7.67 -1.15 10.62
N ALA A 140 8.02 -0.77 11.86
CA ALA A 140 7.29 0.25 12.59
C ALA A 140 7.27 1.61 11.87
N PHE A 141 8.36 1.98 11.21
CA PHE A 141 8.44 3.20 10.42
C PHE A 141 7.52 3.14 9.19
N ILE A 142 7.61 2.06 8.40
CA ILE A 142 6.81 1.88 7.18
C ILE A 142 5.32 1.82 7.53
N SER A 143 4.93 1.00 8.51
CA SER A 143 3.55 0.84 8.94
C SER A 143 2.93 2.16 9.39
N ARG A 144 3.64 2.93 10.22
CA ARG A 144 3.15 4.26 10.66
C ARG A 144 2.96 5.22 9.49
N ARG A 145 3.89 5.20 8.53
CA ARG A 145 3.80 6.05 7.34
C ARG A 145 2.61 5.65 6.47
N ASN A 146 2.40 4.35 6.27
CA ASN A 146 1.26 3.83 5.51
C ASN A 146 -0.07 4.20 6.20
N GLU A 147 -0.17 4.05 7.52
CA GLU A 147 -1.35 4.50 8.29
C GLU A 147 -1.67 5.98 8.02
N GLN A 148 -0.67 6.85 8.18
CA GLN A 148 -0.84 8.30 7.96
C GLN A 148 -1.27 8.62 6.51
N THR A 149 -0.69 7.94 5.55
CA THR A 149 -1.03 8.11 4.12
C THR A 149 -2.47 7.67 3.86
N TYR A 150 -2.89 6.52 4.40
CA TYR A 150 -4.27 6.03 4.25
C TYR A 150 -5.27 6.93 4.94
N GLU A 151 -5.01 7.33 6.17
CA GLU A 151 -5.87 8.25 6.91
C GLU A 151 -6.06 9.58 6.15
N ALA A 152 -4.98 10.17 5.64
CA ALA A 152 -5.03 11.39 4.85
C ALA A 152 -5.79 11.22 3.52
N LEU A 153 -5.65 10.07 2.86
CA LEU A 153 -6.38 9.74 1.64
C LEU A 153 -7.88 9.59 1.92
N LEU A 154 -8.24 8.84 2.95
CA LEU A 154 -9.62 8.59 3.35
C LEU A 154 -10.32 9.86 3.84
N ALA A 155 -9.61 10.74 4.55
CA ALA A 155 -10.15 12.02 5.02
C ALA A 155 -10.63 12.96 3.90
N ARG A 156 -10.16 12.74 2.65
CA ARG A 156 -10.65 13.45 1.47
C ARG A 156 -12.02 12.96 0.99
N LEU A 157 -12.44 11.79 1.44
CA LEU A 157 -13.71 11.16 1.03
C LEU A 157 -14.84 11.44 2.00
N GLY A 158 -14.53 11.60 3.29
CA GLY A 158 -15.48 11.82 4.36
C GLY A 158 -14.81 11.76 5.73
N ARG A 159 -15.63 11.75 6.79
CA ARG A 159 -15.14 11.57 8.16
C ARG A 159 -14.50 10.19 8.32
N VAL A 160 -13.34 10.14 8.95
CA VAL A 160 -12.58 8.92 9.21
C VAL A 160 -12.49 8.69 10.71
N GLU A 161 -12.69 7.46 11.11
CA GLU A 161 -12.52 6.99 12.47
C GLU A 161 -11.62 5.73 12.45
N ARG A 162 -10.60 5.70 13.29
CA ARG A 162 -9.78 4.50 13.47
C ARG A 162 -10.51 3.54 14.40
N LEU A 163 -10.69 2.31 13.95
CA LEU A 163 -11.29 1.25 14.75
C LEU A 163 -10.20 0.52 15.54
N SER A 164 -10.50 0.16 16.78
CA SER A 164 -9.60 -0.57 17.70
C SER A 164 -9.56 -2.07 17.39
#